data_041a84d652943d82de9cd9678698d037
#
_entry.id   041a84d652943d82de9cd9678698d037
#
_cell.length_a   1.000
_cell.length_b   1.000
_cell.length_c   1.000
_cell.angle_alpha   90.00
_cell.angle_beta   90.00
_cell.angle_gamma   90.00
#
_symmetry.space_group_name_H-M   'P 1'
#
loop_
_entity.id
_entity.type
_entity.pdbx_description
1 polymer ?
#
loop_
_entity_poly.entity_id
_entity_poly.type
_entity_poly.pdbx_seq_one_letter_code
_entity_poly.pdbx_strand_id
1 'polypeptide(L)'
;MSFTPPTRRTVLGTLAGIGAAVFGAAACGPAESGAQPGADGSAQPVADGKRRFGAEWESHTRTFMSWPALASVWELDLPYVREDIARIARAVGEYEAVVMMARPDQVAAAQRACGSEVEVVPLAVDDLWARDTVPVFVEEGSKVVGVDFNFNGWGNKQEHTNDAQVGRLLLQKYGIPRTQAPLVAEGGSFEADGEGTLMVTESSIVNDNRNRGKSRDTIEAELKQTLGVQKVIWLAGVRGEDITDAHVDSLVRFTAPGVVLLDRAHPSTPPDSWSRSADQAKSVLSKATDARGRRFEVIDLPQPDLNRITGEGDDFVSTYANFYVANDSVFMPQFGDRKADDRSRGILREHFPRRDVVMVKIDTIASGGGGIHCSTHDQPGKPAA
;
A
#
# COMPACT_ATOMS: atom_id res chain seq x y z
N MET A 1 -7.11 -12.85 -35.03
CA MET A 1 -6.87 -11.43 -34.70
C MET A 1 -7.01 -11.37 -33.20
N SER A 2 -5.88 -11.35 -32.52
CA SER A 2 -5.83 -11.29 -31.05
C SER A 2 -6.04 -9.83 -30.67
N PHE A 3 -7.13 -9.51 -29.99
CA PHE A 3 -7.33 -8.21 -29.36
C PHE A 3 -6.58 -8.24 -28.02
N THR A 4 -5.48 -7.48 -27.95
CA THR A 4 -4.83 -7.19 -26.68
C THR A 4 -5.60 -6.02 -26.04
N PRO A 5 -6.13 -6.14 -24.81
CA PRO A 5 -6.77 -5.02 -24.13
C PRO A 5 -5.71 -3.93 -23.83
N PRO A 6 -6.10 -2.64 -23.80
CA PRO A 6 -5.17 -1.57 -23.46
C PRO A 6 -4.74 -1.69 -22.01
N THR A 7 -3.44 -1.73 -21.77
CA THR A 7 -2.84 -1.74 -20.44
C THR A 7 -3.01 -0.38 -19.77
N ARG A 8 -2.95 -0.31 -18.43
CA ARG A 8 -2.99 0.96 -17.64
C ARG A 8 -1.98 2.00 -18.13
N ARG A 9 -0.91 1.59 -18.82
CA ARG A 9 0.08 2.47 -19.47
C ARG A 9 -0.49 3.23 -20.68
N THR A 10 -1.45 2.68 -21.40
CA THR A 10 -1.98 3.28 -22.65
C THR A 10 -2.88 4.49 -22.37
N VAL A 11 -3.48 4.61 -21.19
CA VAL A 11 -4.36 5.74 -20.79
C VAL A 11 -3.56 7.01 -20.50
N LEU A 12 -2.28 6.91 -20.16
CA LEU A 12 -1.41 8.06 -19.83
C LEU A 12 -0.79 8.76 -21.07
N GLY A 13 -0.92 8.18 -22.27
CA GLY A 13 -0.26 8.66 -23.48
C GLY A 13 -1.05 9.61 -24.38
N THR A 14 -2.33 9.90 -24.13
CA THR A 14 -3.20 10.55 -25.12
C THR A 14 -3.70 11.96 -24.77
N LEU A 15 -3.12 12.67 -23.81
CA LEU A 15 -3.45 14.07 -23.50
C LEU A 15 -2.26 15.02 -23.73
N ALA A 16 -1.73 15.02 -24.96
CA ALA A 16 -0.83 16.08 -25.41
C ALA A 16 -1.27 16.57 -26.81
N GLY A 17 -1.86 17.74 -26.82
CA GLY A 17 -1.95 18.56 -28.04
C GLY A 17 -3.36 18.98 -28.44
N ILE A 18 -3.74 20.20 -28.14
CA ILE A 18 -4.02 21.28 -29.08
C ILE A 18 -4.28 22.56 -28.26
N GLY A 19 -3.32 23.45 -28.30
CA GLY A 19 -3.48 24.83 -27.84
C GLY A 19 -3.94 25.70 -29.00
N ALA A 20 -4.93 26.54 -28.75
CA ALA A 20 -5.19 27.71 -29.59
C ALA A 20 -5.45 28.91 -28.67
N ALA A 21 -4.56 29.88 -28.75
CA ALA A 21 -4.67 31.16 -28.08
C ALA A 21 -5.74 32.03 -28.73
N VAL A 22 -6.59 32.67 -27.92
CA VAL A 22 -7.31 33.89 -28.33
C VAL A 22 -7.14 34.92 -27.21
N PHE A 23 -6.55 36.06 -27.57
CA PHE A 23 -6.48 37.26 -26.75
C PHE A 23 -7.84 38.00 -26.76
N GLY A 24 -8.25 38.46 -25.61
CA GLY A 24 -9.41 39.38 -25.48
C GLY A 24 -9.33 40.13 -24.15
N ALA A 25 -9.22 41.44 -24.24
CA ALA A 25 -8.96 42.37 -23.14
C ALA A 25 -10.18 42.78 -22.33
N ALA A 26 -9.95 42.98 -21.04
CA ALA A 26 -10.44 44.01 -20.10
C ALA A 26 -11.96 44.29 -19.92
N ALA A 27 -12.42 44.16 -18.66
CA ALA A 27 -13.13 45.23 -17.96
C ALA A 27 -13.19 44.96 -16.46
N CYS A 28 -12.83 45.98 -15.67
CA CYS A 28 -12.92 45.99 -14.19
C CYS A 28 -14.38 46.16 -13.74
N GLY A 29 -14.81 45.38 -12.74
CA GLY A 29 -15.99 45.59 -11.91
C GLY A 29 -15.74 45.08 -10.49
N PRO A 30 -16.34 45.67 -9.45
CA PRO A 30 -15.85 45.54 -8.08
C PRO A 30 -16.22 44.23 -7.40
N ALA A 31 -15.35 43.82 -6.50
CA ALA A 31 -15.40 42.62 -5.70
C ALA A 31 -16.60 42.55 -4.75
N GLU A 32 -17.39 41.49 -4.85
CA GLU A 32 -18.22 41.05 -3.73
C GLU A 32 -17.48 39.97 -2.95
N SER A 33 -17.40 40.19 -1.65
CA SER A 33 -16.76 39.29 -0.67
C SER A 33 -17.61 38.05 -0.49
N GLY A 34 -17.28 36.98 -1.20
CA GLY A 34 -17.75 35.62 -0.94
C GLY A 34 -16.96 35.00 0.19
N ALA A 35 -17.59 34.67 1.31
CA ALA A 35 -17.01 33.96 2.44
C ALA A 35 -16.45 32.63 1.99
N GLN A 36 -15.15 32.44 2.21
CA GLN A 36 -14.50 31.11 2.13
C GLN A 36 -15.05 30.22 3.24
N PRO A 37 -15.36 28.93 2.96
CA PRO A 37 -15.65 27.97 4.04
C PRO A 37 -14.37 27.80 4.87
N GLY A 38 -14.52 27.98 6.18
CA GLY A 38 -13.45 27.96 7.15
C GLY A 38 -12.59 26.71 7.04
N ALA A 39 -11.30 26.93 6.89
CA ALA A 39 -10.27 25.96 7.18
C ALA A 39 -10.22 25.77 8.72
N ASP A 40 -11.08 24.89 9.22
CA ASP A 40 -11.05 24.48 10.62
C ASP A 40 -10.41 23.08 10.69
N GLY A 41 -9.12 23.08 10.92
CA GLY A 41 -8.26 21.92 11.04
C GLY A 41 -6.86 22.38 11.38
N SER A 42 -6.70 23.13 12.48
CA SER A 42 -5.40 23.38 13.05
C SER A 42 -4.74 22.05 13.37
N ALA A 43 -3.71 21.70 12.59
CA ALA A 43 -2.79 20.64 12.94
C ALA A 43 -2.25 20.95 14.34
N GLN A 44 -2.70 20.18 15.33
CA GLN A 44 -2.15 20.33 16.69
C GLN A 44 -0.69 19.92 16.63
N PRO A 45 0.23 20.73 17.18
CA PRO A 45 1.62 20.32 17.31
C PRO A 45 1.66 19.04 18.14
N VAL A 46 2.36 18.02 17.63
CA VAL A 46 2.59 16.76 18.34
C VAL A 46 3.27 17.12 19.68
N ALA A 47 2.58 16.87 20.78
CA ALA A 47 3.14 17.01 22.11
C ALA A 47 4.38 16.11 22.24
N ASP A 48 5.43 16.68 22.83
CA ASP A 48 6.74 16.09 23.05
C ASP A 48 6.64 14.66 23.59
N GLY A 49 7.10 13.70 22.83
CA GLY A 49 7.43 12.37 23.26
C GLY A 49 6.37 11.31 23.02
N LYS A 50 6.64 10.44 22.07
CA LYS A 50 6.29 9.01 22.00
C LYS A 50 5.20 8.60 21.05
N ARG A 51 5.22 9.17 19.85
CA ARG A 51 4.61 8.50 18.72
C ARG A 51 5.48 7.29 18.32
N ARG A 52 4.88 6.15 18.04
CA ARG A 52 5.56 4.94 17.58
C ARG A 52 4.80 4.34 16.40
N PHE A 53 5.50 4.10 15.33
CA PHE A 53 4.99 3.29 14.23
C PHE A 53 5.38 1.84 14.50
N GLY A 54 4.39 0.98 14.75
CA GLY A 54 4.55 -0.43 15.04
C GLY A 54 5.02 -1.22 13.82
N ALA A 55 5.43 -2.46 14.06
CA ALA A 55 5.69 -3.42 12.99
C ALA A 55 4.43 -4.22 12.66
N GLU A 56 4.26 -4.61 11.39
CA GLU A 56 3.07 -5.36 10.95
C GLU A 56 2.88 -6.69 11.69
N TRP A 57 3.93 -7.31 12.22
CA TRP A 57 3.80 -8.56 13.00
C TRP A 57 3.39 -8.35 14.46
N GLU A 58 3.11 -7.14 14.90
CA GLU A 58 2.54 -6.88 16.23
C GLU A 58 1.05 -7.25 16.24
N SER A 59 0.41 -7.22 17.41
CA SER A 59 -1.01 -7.62 17.50
C SER A 59 -1.92 -6.62 16.80
N HIS A 60 -2.88 -7.13 16.05
CA HIS A 60 -3.92 -6.38 15.35
C HIS A 60 -5.27 -6.46 16.07
N THR A 61 -5.99 -5.35 16.08
CA THR A 61 -7.41 -5.34 16.43
C THR A 61 -8.24 -5.91 15.28
N ARG A 62 -7.88 -5.59 14.03
CA ARG A 62 -8.57 -6.02 12.82
C ARG A 62 -7.77 -5.69 11.55
N THR A 63 -8.17 -6.32 10.45
CA THR A 63 -7.75 -5.97 9.10
C THR A 63 -8.84 -5.18 8.38
N PHE A 64 -8.47 -4.07 7.73
CA PHE A 64 -9.33 -3.35 6.78
C PHE A 64 -9.05 -3.78 5.35
N MET A 65 -10.11 -3.91 4.57
CA MET A 65 -10.09 -4.22 3.14
C MET A 65 -11.13 -3.38 2.40
N SER A 66 -10.97 -3.21 1.08
CA SER A 66 -11.88 -2.45 0.22
C SER A 66 -12.48 -3.33 -0.86
N TRP A 67 -13.81 -3.20 -1.08
CA TRP A 67 -14.52 -3.92 -2.13
C TRP A 67 -14.38 -3.17 -3.46
N PRO A 68 -13.78 -3.78 -4.51
CA PRO A 68 -13.54 -3.09 -5.78
C PRO A 68 -14.84 -2.68 -6.45
N ALA A 69 -14.96 -1.40 -6.78
CA ALA A 69 -16.19 -0.79 -7.23
C ALA A 69 -16.17 -0.31 -8.69
N LEU A 70 -15.02 0.18 -9.18
CA LEU A 70 -14.92 0.84 -10.49
C LEU A 70 -14.77 -0.15 -11.64
N ALA A 71 -15.84 -0.27 -12.44
CA ALA A 71 -15.78 -0.98 -13.71
C ALA A 71 -14.85 -0.29 -14.74
N SER A 72 -14.62 1.01 -14.62
CA SER A 72 -13.66 1.75 -15.45
C SER A 72 -12.19 1.36 -15.22
N VAL A 73 -11.88 0.75 -14.08
CA VAL A 73 -10.53 0.27 -13.72
C VAL A 73 -10.36 -1.20 -14.09
N TRP A 74 -11.35 -2.03 -13.77
CA TRP A 74 -11.25 -3.48 -13.87
C TRP A 74 -11.97 -4.07 -15.10
N GLU A 75 -12.80 -3.27 -15.77
CA GLU A 75 -13.54 -3.67 -16.99
C GLU A 75 -14.22 -5.04 -16.84
N LEU A 76 -13.85 -5.99 -17.70
CA LEU A 76 -14.38 -7.35 -17.68
C LEU A 76 -13.84 -8.20 -16.51
N ASP A 77 -12.75 -7.79 -15.89
CA ASP A 77 -12.11 -8.52 -14.78
C ASP A 77 -12.73 -8.19 -13.42
N LEU A 78 -13.60 -7.18 -13.32
CA LEU A 78 -14.24 -6.81 -12.06
C LEU A 78 -14.89 -7.98 -11.30
N PRO A 79 -15.58 -8.95 -11.91
CA PRO A 79 -16.10 -10.12 -11.20
C PRO A 79 -14.98 -10.99 -10.61
N TYR A 80 -13.90 -11.20 -11.35
CA TYR A 80 -12.78 -12.07 -10.92
C TYR A 80 -11.95 -11.42 -9.82
N VAL A 81 -11.70 -10.13 -9.90
CA VAL A 81 -10.99 -9.41 -8.81
C VAL A 81 -11.82 -9.39 -7.52
N ARG A 82 -13.16 -9.35 -7.62
CA ARG A 82 -14.04 -9.50 -6.46
C ARG A 82 -13.97 -10.89 -5.83
N GLU A 83 -13.79 -11.93 -6.64
CA GLU A 83 -13.57 -13.30 -6.14
C GLU A 83 -12.23 -13.40 -5.39
N ASP A 84 -11.17 -12.81 -5.93
CA ASP A 84 -9.85 -12.79 -5.28
C ASP A 84 -9.90 -12.03 -3.95
N ILE A 85 -10.48 -10.83 -3.91
CA ILE A 85 -10.66 -10.05 -2.69
C ILE A 85 -11.49 -10.79 -1.64
N ALA A 86 -12.59 -11.40 -2.05
CA ALA A 86 -13.42 -12.20 -1.14
C ALA A 86 -12.66 -13.42 -0.61
N ARG A 87 -11.81 -14.04 -1.42
CA ARG A 87 -10.94 -15.16 -1.02
C ARG A 87 -9.93 -14.73 0.04
N ILE A 88 -9.26 -13.59 -0.16
CA ILE A 88 -8.33 -13.03 0.83
C ILE A 88 -9.09 -12.70 2.12
N ALA A 89 -10.23 -11.99 2.03
CA ALA A 89 -11.01 -11.59 3.20
C ALA A 89 -11.47 -12.80 4.04
N ARG A 90 -11.93 -13.88 3.40
CA ARG A 90 -12.28 -15.12 4.10
C ARG A 90 -11.08 -15.81 4.74
N ALA A 91 -9.95 -15.87 4.01
CA ALA A 91 -8.74 -16.48 4.56
C ALA A 91 -8.21 -15.73 5.78
N VAL A 92 -8.17 -14.39 5.74
CA VAL A 92 -7.78 -13.56 6.89
C VAL A 92 -8.80 -13.67 8.02
N GLY A 93 -10.10 -13.73 7.69
CA GLY A 93 -11.21 -13.88 8.64
C GLY A 93 -11.18 -15.14 9.49
N GLU A 94 -10.41 -16.17 9.10
CA GLU A 94 -10.17 -17.36 9.92
C GLU A 94 -9.23 -17.09 11.11
N TYR A 95 -8.47 -15.99 11.09
CA TYR A 95 -7.41 -15.68 12.06
C TYR A 95 -7.62 -14.37 12.81
N GLU A 96 -8.27 -13.37 12.18
CA GLU A 96 -8.55 -12.10 12.83
C GLU A 96 -9.80 -11.41 12.25
N ALA A 97 -10.33 -10.43 12.96
CA ALA A 97 -11.49 -9.67 12.50
C ALA A 97 -11.17 -8.91 11.19
N VAL A 98 -12.03 -9.05 10.19
CA VAL A 98 -11.92 -8.35 8.91
C VAL A 98 -13.09 -7.40 8.72
N VAL A 99 -12.78 -6.16 8.33
CA VAL A 99 -13.75 -5.14 7.93
C VAL A 99 -13.58 -4.83 6.45
N MET A 100 -14.60 -5.16 5.65
CA MET A 100 -14.68 -4.87 4.23
C MET A 100 -15.48 -3.57 4.01
N MET A 101 -14.84 -2.53 3.53
CA MET A 101 -15.49 -1.29 3.13
C MET A 101 -16.12 -1.48 1.75
N ALA A 102 -17.37 -1.09 1.59
CA ALA A 102 -18.08 -1.21 0.31
C ALA A 102 -19.00 0.00 0.08
N ARG A 103 -19.22 0.35 -1.18
CA ARG A 103 -20.27 1.32 -1.53
C ARG A 103 -21.62 0.85 -0.99
N PRO A 104 -22.50 1.76 -0.53
CA PRO A 104 -23.78 1.38 0.08
C PRO A 104 -24.64 0.43 -0.77
N ASP A 105 -24.65 0.61 -2.07
CA ASP A 105 -25.37 -0.23 -3.04
C ASP A 105 -24.72 -1.60 -3.28
N GLN A 106 -23.47 -1.79 -2.87
CA GLN A 106 -22.70 -3.03 -3.05
C GLN A 106 -22.52 -3.85 -1.77
N VAL A 107 -22.92 -3.34 -0.60
CA VAL A 107 -22.78 -4.01 0.71
C VAL A 107 -23.37 -5.43 0.67
N ALA A 108 -24.55 -5.61 0.15
CA ALA A 108 -25.20 -6.92 0.09
C ALA A 108 -24.45 -7.92 -0.83
N ALA A 109 -23.83 -7.44 -1.91
CA ALA A 109 -23.04 -8.26 -2.81
C ALA A 109 -21.70 -8.66 -2.16
N ALA A 110 -21.01 -7.70 -1.55
CA ALA A 110 -19.78 -7.93 -0.80
C ALA A 110 -20.01 -8.94 0.35
N GLN A 111 -21.07 -8.76 1.15
CA GLN A 111 -21.39 -9.66 2.25
C GLN A 111 -21.64 -11.10 1.78
N ARG A 112 -22.37 -11.29 0.67
CA ARG A 112 -22.58 -12.63 0.12
C ARG A 112 -21.28 -13.30 -0.35
N ALA A 113 -20.36 -12.51 -0.91
CA ALA A 113 -19.09 -13.04 -1.40
C ALA A 113 -18.08 -13.33 -0.27
N CYS A 114 -18.02 -12.44 0.72
CA CYS A 114 -17.07 -12.56 1.83
C CYS A 114 -17.52 -13.54 2.93
N GLY A 115 -18.83 -13.84 3.04
CA GLY A 115 -19.35 -14.72 4.11
C GLY A 115 -19.67 -13.96 5.39
N SER A 116 -20.10 -14.71 6.43
CA SER A 116 -20.56 -14.15 7.72
C SER A 116 -19.44 -13.65 8.64
N GLU A 117 -18.25 -14.20 8.49
CA GLU A 117 -17.08 -13.89 9.34
C GLU A 117 -16.43 -12.55 9.01
N VAL A 118 -16.80 -11.94 7.89
CA VAL A 118 -16.31 -10.63 7.45
C VAL A 118 -17.39 -9.58 7.71
N GLU A 119 -17.07 -8.54 8.49
CA GLU A 119 -17.94 -7.38 8.67
C GLU A 119 -17.91 -6.52 7.42
N VAL A 120 -19.04 -6.33 6.73
CA VAL A 120 -19.12 -5.43 5.59
C VAL A 120 -19.78 -4.12 6.01
N VAL A 121 -19.06 -3.01 5.82
CA VAL A 121 -19.54 -1.68 6.25
C VAL A 121 -19.82 -0.76 5.05
N PRO A 122 -20.90 0.05 5.12
CA PRO A 122 -21.17 1.04 4.10
C PRO A 122 -20.19 2.21 4.23
N LEU A 123 -19.10 2.16 3.47
CA LEU A 123 -18.14 3.23 3.30
C LEU A 123 -17.74 3.25 1.83
N ALA A 124 -18.03 4.35 1.12
CA ALA A 124 -17.76 4.43 -0.29
C ALA A 124 -16.27 4.37 -0.60
N VAL A 125 -15.89 3.46 -1.48
CA VAL A 125 -14.54 3.26 -2.02
C VAL A 125 -14.60 3.26 -3.54
N ASP A 126 -13.49 3.52 -4.18
CA ASP A 126 -13.35 3.43 -5.63
C ASP A 126 -12.68 2.11 -6.02
N ASP A 127 -11.60 1.72 -5.36
CA ASP A 127 -10.86 0.51 -5.67
C ASP A 127 -10.54 -0.32 -4.41
N LEU A 128 -9.77 -1.39 -4.59
CA LEU A 128 -9.50 -2.43 -3.57
C LEU A 128 -8.27 -2.15 -2.69
N TRP A 129 -7.50 -1.12 -2.98
CA TRP A 129 -6.16 -0.91 -2.42
C TRP A 129 -6.19 -0.31 -1.01
N ALA A 130 -6.71 -1.09 -0.06
CA ALA A 130 -6.88 -0.65 1.33
C ALA A 130 -5.57 -0.25 2.01
N ARG A 131 -4.43 -0.87 1.63
CA ARG A 131 -3.11 -0.50 2.16
C ARG A 131 -2.82 0.98 1.97
N ASP A 132 -3.27 1.57 0.86
CA ASP A 132 -2.93 2.91 0.46
C ASP A 132 -3.98 3.96 0.86
N THR A 133 -5.24 3.55 0.98
CA THR A 133 -6.37 4.44 1.26
C THR A 133 -6.74 4.52 2.74
N VAL A 134 -6.49 3.44 3.51
CA VAL A 134 -6.68 3.41 4.97
C VAL A 134 -5.54 4.20 5.64
N PRO A 135 -5.82 4.95 6.73
CA PRO A 135 -4.80 5.69 7.43
C PRO A 135 -3.70 4.80 7.99
N VAL A 136 -2.48 5.26 7.97
CA VAL A 136 -1.39 4.62 8.70
C VAL A 136 -1.60 4.82 10.20
N PHE A 137 -1.54 3.76 10.97
CA PHE A 137 -1.75 3.85 12.41
C PHE A 137 -0.44 3.99 13.17
N VAL A 138 -0.42 4.89 14.16
CA VAL A 138 0.67 5.05 15.10
C VAL A 138 0.15 5.00 16.53
N GLU A 139 1.00 4.63 17.46
CA GLU A 139 0.68 4.66 18.88
C GLU A 139 1.17 5.96 19.52
N GLU A 140 0.34 6.60 20.32
CA GLU A 140 0.66 7.71 21.21
C GLU A 140 0.37 7.31 22.66
N GLY A 141 1.37 6.79 23.34
CA GLY A 141 1.20 6.17 24.66
C GLY A 141 0.34 4.90 24.56
N SER A 142 -0.87 4.93 25.15
CA SER A 142 -1.83 3.82 25.08
C SER A 142 -2.91 3.99 24.01
N LYS A 143 -2.83 5.05 23.21
CA LYS A 143 -3.84 5.37 22.18
C LYS A 143 -3.32 5.07 20.80
N VAL A 144 -4.20 4.51 19.96
CA VAL A 144 -3.96 4.41 18.51
C VAL A 144 -4.48 5.69 17.86
N VAL A 145 -3.69 6.26 16.98
CA VAL A 145 -3.99 7.46 16.19
C VAL A 145 -3.85 7.13 14.70
N GLY A 146 -4.82 7.50 13.90
CA GLY A 146 -4.73 7.37 12.45
C GLY A 146 -4.07 8.59 11.82
N VAL A 147 -3.01 8.34 11.07
CA VAL A 147 -2.31 9.36 10.26
C VAL A 147 -2.83 9.27 8.84
N ASP A 148 -3.53 10.31 8.42
CA ASP A 148 -4.05 10.45 7.06
C ASP A 148 -3.00 11.12 6.18
N PHE A 149 -2.43 10.38 5.25
CA PHE A 149 -1.38 10.83 4.33
C PHE A 149 -1.92 11.49 3.04
N ASN A 150 -3.18 11.93 3.05
CA ASN A 150 -3.76 12.71 1.95
C ASN A 150 -3.74 11.97 0.61
N PHE A 151 -4.20 10.72 0.59
CA PHE A 151 -4.20 9.90 -0.63
C PHE A 151 -4.72 10.68 -1.85
N ASN A 152 -3.93 10.70 -2.92
CA ASN A 152 -4.21 11.46 -4.13
C ASN A 152 -4.23 10.62 -5.41
N GLY A 153 -4.57 9.32 -5.31
CA GLY A 153 -4.61 8.42 -6.47
C GLY A 153 -3.25 8.19 -7.10
N TRP A 154 -2.21 8.00 -6.27
CA TRP A 154 -0.82 7.78 -6.68
C TRP A 154 -0.27 8.90 -7.58
N GLY A 155 -0.57 10.13 -7.22
CA GLY A 155 -0.18 11.30 -8.01
C GLY A 155 -1.18 11.63 -9.13
N ASN A 156 -2.48 11.44 -8.88
CA ASN A 156 -3.60 11.66 -9.79
C ASN A 156 -3.55 10.75 -11.05
N LYS A 157 -2.97 9.56 -10.93
CA LYS A 157 -2.91 8.58 -12.02
C LYS A 157 -4.20 7.74 -12.13
N GLN A 158 -5.03 7.71 -11.10
CA GLN A 158 -6.32 7.01 -11.05
C GLN A 158 -7.40 7.87 -10.41
N GLU A 159 -8.67 7.65 -10.80
CA GLU A 159 -9.83 8.22 -10.11
C GLU A 159 -9.86 7.77 -8.65
N HIS A 160 -10.03 8.73 -7.71
CA HIS A 160 -9.91 8.48 -6.27
C HIS A 160 -10.85 9.33 -5.42
N THR A 161 -11.98 9.77 -5.98
CA THR A 161 -12.91 10.69 -5.31
C THR A 161 -13.42 10.15 -3.96
N ASN A 162 -13.72 8.85 -3.88
CA ASN A 162 -14.15 8.21 -2.64
C ASN A 162 -12.92 7.77 -1.83
N ASP A 163 -11.91 7.17 -2.48
CA ASP A 163 -10.71 6.67 -1.83
C ASP A 163 -9.96 7.75 -1.06
N ALA A 164 -9.90 8.98 -1.57
CA ALA A 164 -9.35 10.14 -0.86
C ALA A 164 -10.11 10.52 0.43
N GLN A 165 -11.31 9.99 0.65
CA GLN A 165 -12.10 10.24 1.85
C GLN A 165 -12.03 9.09 2.86
N VAL A 166 -11.52 7.92 2.45
CA VAL A 166 -11.50 6.71 3.27
C VAL A 166 -10.85 6.99 4.62
N GLY A 167 -9.64 7.58 4.62
CA GLY A 167 -8.91 7.88 5.85
C GLY A 167 -9.74 8.63 6.87
N ARG A 168 -10.34 9.74 6.46
CA ARG A 168 -11.16 10.59 7.33
C ARG A 168 -12.44 9.89 7.80
N LEU A 169 -13.18 9.24 6.88
CA LEU A 169 -14.47 8.62 7.17
C LEU A 169 -14.32 7.39 8.07
N LEU A 170 -13.28 6.58 7.83
CA LEU A 170 -12.98 5.39 8.62
C LEU A 170 -12.64 5.78 10.07
N LEU A 171 -11.74 6.75 10.26
CA LEU A 171 -11.36 7.21 11.59
C LEU A 171 -12.55 7.79 12.35
N GLN A 172 -13.42 8.56 11.67
CA GLN A 172 -14.65 9.05 12.25
C GLN A 172 -15.60 7.92 12.66
N LYS A 173 -15.78 6.90 11.80
CA LYS A 173 -16.65 5.75 12.07
C LYS A 173 -16.21 4.97 13.32
N TYR A 174 -14.92 4.78 13.50
CA TYR A 174 -14.38 4.00 14.64
C TYR A 174 -13.97 4.85 15.84
N GLY A 175 -14.20 6.17 15.80
CA GLY A 175 -13.85 7.08 16.89
C GLY A 175 -12.33 7.17 17.14
N ILE A 176 -11.51 6.92 16.12
CA ILE A 176 -10.06 6.95 16.22
C ILE A 176 -9.57 8.39 15.95
N PRO A 177 -8.72 8.96 16.83
CA PRO A 177 -8.16 10.29 16.58
C PRO A 177 -7.42 10.37 15.24
N ARG A 178 -7.62 11.46 14.48
CA ARG A 178 -6.99 11.71 13.18
C ARG A 178 -5.90 12.75 13.29
N THR A 179 -4.74 12.45 12.72
CA THR A 179 -3.70 13.42 12.38
C THR A 179 -3.60 13.51 10.87
N GLN A 180 -3.65 14.70 10.31
CA GLN A 180 -3.36 14.91 8.89
C GLN A 180 -1.85 15.09 8.72
N ALA A 181 -1.24 14.28 7.85
CA ALA A 181 0.18 14.37 7.55
C ALA A 181 0.51 15.64 6.72
N PRO A 182 1.70 16.22 6.86
CA PRO A 182 2.17 17.32 6.00
C PRO A 182 2.63 16.83 4.62
N LEU A 183 2.55 15.52 4.36
CA LEU A 183 2.98 14.81 3.16
C LEU A 183 1.81 14.14 2.47
N VAL A 184 1.98 13.90 1.18
CA VAL A 184 1.20 12.91 0.43
C VAL A 184 2.04 11.63 0.34
N ALA A 185 1.47 10.53 0.79
CA ALA A 185 2.07 9.19 0.70
C ALA A 185 0.98 8.12 0.82
N GLU A 186 1.36 6.90 0.64
CA GLU A 186 0.51 5.73 0.74
C GLU A 186 1.10 4.72 1.74
N GLY A 187 0.27 3.89 2.38
CA GLY A 187 0.72 2.90 3.35
C GLY A 187 1.72 1.89 2.79
N GLY A 188 1.58 1.51 1.51
CA GLY A 188 2.52 0.64 0.79
C GLY A 188 3.92 1.25 0.57
N SER A 189 4.05 2.58 0.74
CA SER A 189 5.34 3.29 0.71
C SER A 189 6.18 3.08 1.98
N PHE A 190 5.63 2.46 3.03
CA PHE A 190 6.24 2.37 4.35
C PHE A 190 6.45 0.93 4.78
N GLU A 191 7.65 0.64 5.27
CA GLU A 191 7.96 -0.63 5.91
C GLU A 191 8.75 -0.36 7.20
N ALA A 192 8.22 -0.79 8.35
CA ALA A 192 8.72 -0.44 9.67
C ALA A 192 9.09 -1.66 10.53
N ASP A 193 10.14 -1.52 11.34
CA ASP A 193 10.59 -2.57 12.26
C ASP A 193 9.96 -2.50 13.67
N GLY A 194 9.09 -1.51 13.93
CA GLY A 194 8.52 -1.26 15.25
C GLY A 194 9.50 -0.71 16.28
N GLU A 195 10.79 -0.63 15.97
CA GLU A 195 11.86 -0.14 16.85
C GLU A 195 12.50 1.18 16.35
N GLY A 196 11.82 1.88 15.46
CA GLY A 196 12.19 3.21 14.99
C GLY A 196 12.90 3.26 13.66
N THR A 197 13.00 2.16 12.91
CA THR A 197 13.51 2.13 11.54
C THR A 197 12.35 2.13 10.57
N LEU A 198 12.44 2.97 9.54
CA LEU A 198 11.52 3.03 8.41
C LEU A 198 12.30 2.80 7.11
N MET A 199 11.81 1.94 6.24
CA MET A 199 12.28 1.82 4.85
C MET A 199 11.26 2.45 3.91
N VAL A 200 11.76 3.17 2.91
CA VAL A 200 10.97 3.83 1.88
C VAL A 200 11.71 3.81 0.54
N THR A 201 11.00 3.93 -0.56
CA THR A 201 11.61 4.20 -1.87
C THR A 201 11.60 5.70 -2.16
N GLU A 202 12.71 6.20 -2.70
CA GLU A 202 12.83 7.60 -3.09
C GLU A 202 11.89 7.93 -4.26
N SER A 203 11.72 6.98 -5.18
CA SER A 203 10.90 7.14 -6.38
C SER A 203 9.43 7.42 -6.07
N SER A 204 8.85 6.82 -5.01
CA SER A 204 7.45 7.01 -4.64
C SER A 204 7.23 8.32 -3.86
N ILE A 205 8.04 8.61 -2.87
CA ILE A 205 7.77 9.71 -1.92
C ILE A 205 8.43 11.02 -2.33
N VAL A 206 9.68 11.00 -2.81
CA VAL A 206 10.39 12.18 -3.32
C VAL A 206 10.01 12.40 -4.77
N ASN A 207 8.75 12.71 -5.01
CA ASN A 207 8.15 12.81 -6.32
C ASN A 207 7.22 14.04 -6.39
N ASP A 208 7.34 14.81 -7.48
CA ASP A 208 6.53 16.03 -7.66
C ASP A 208 5.03 15.75 -7.84
N ASN A 209 4.65 14.53 -8.18
CA ASN A 209 3.25 14.13 -8.26
C ASN A 209 2.60 13.90 -6.88
N ARG A 210 3.42 13.85 -5.82
CA ARG A 210 2.98 13.75 -4.41
C ARG A 210 3.46 14.95 -3.59
N ASN A 211 4.75 15.23 -3.56
CA ASN A 211 5.39 16.18 -2.64
C ASN A 211 6.19 17.25 -3.40
N ARG A 212 5.49 17.97 -4.31
CA ARG A 212 6.10 18.95 -5.20
C ARG A 212 6.98 19.96 -4.44
N GLY A 213 8.23 20.05 -4.89
CA GLY A 213 9.20 21.04 -4.38
C GLY A 213 9.77 20.74 -3.00
N LYS A 214 9.39 19.62 -2.36
CA LYS A 214 10.02 19.19 -1.11
C LYS A 214 11.31 18.43 -1.38
N SER A 215 12.36 18.78 -0.64
CA SER A 215 13.61 18.01 -0.67
C SER A 215 13.46 16.69 0.11
N ARG A 216 14.32 15.72 -0.18
CA ARG A 216 14.42 14.48 0.57
C ARG A 216 14.61 14.71 2.07
N ASP A 217 15.48 15.66 2.45
CA ASP A 217 15.74 15.96 3.86
C ASP A 217 14.50 16.53 4.56
N THR A 218 13.73 17.38 3.87
CA THR A 218 12.45 17.88 4.38
C THR A 218 11.47 16.75 4.60
N ILE A 219 11.31 15.86 3.61
CA ILE A 219 10.42 14.70 3.68
C ILE A 219 10.85 13.76 4.82
N GLU A 220 12.15 13.49 4.95
CA GLU A 220 12.68 12.66 6.04
C GLU A 220 12.35 13.23 7.43
N ALA A 221 12.54 14.55 7.61
CA ALA A 221 12.20 15.21 8.87
C ALA A 221 10.70 15.12 9.18
N GLU A 222 9.84 15.34 8.17
CA GLU A 222 8.39 15.22 8.31
C GLU A 222 7.93 13.78 8.59
N LEU A 223 8.53 12.77 7.94
CA LEU A 223 8.26 11.34 8.23
C LEU A 223 8.65 10.99 9.66
N LYS A 224 9.84 11.39 10.11
CA LYS A 224 10.30 11.15 11.49
C LYS A 224 9.34 11.74 12.52
N GLN A 225 8.92 12.98 12.30
CA GLN A 225 7.98 13.66 13.19
C GLN A 225 6.59 13.00 13.15
N THR A 226 6.10 12.66 11.96
CA THR A 226 4.74 12.17 11.75
C THR A 226 4.56 10.74 12.27
N LEU A 227 5.54 9.87 12.03
CA LEU A 227 5.48 8.45 12.37
C LEU A 227 6.21 8.11 13.70
N GLY A 228 7.03 9.03 14.24
CA GLY A 228 7.82 8.78 15.45
C GLY A 228 9.03 7.87 15.20
N VAL A 229 9.44 7.70 13.96
CA VAL A 229 10.62 6.93 13.59
C VAL A 229 11.91 7.73 13.76
N GLN A 230 13.02 7.06 14.01
CA GLN A 230 14.32 7.68 14.30
C GLN A 230 15.24 7.64 13.09
N LYS A 231 15.08 6.64 12.24
CA LYS A 231 15.93 6.41 11.08
C LYS A 231 15.11 6.01 9.86
N VAL A 232 15.42 6.66 8.74
CA VAL A 232 14.84 6.33 7.43
C VAL A 232 15.94 5.71 6.57
N ILE A 233 15.67 4.55 6.02
CA ILE A 233 16.51 3.88 5.02
C ILE A 233 15.90 4.13 3.65
N TRP A 234 16.62 4.85 2.82
CA TRP A 234 16.21 5.23 1.48
C TRP A 234 16.70 4.21 0.45
N LEU A 235 15.75 3.61 -0.26
CA LEU A 235 15.98 2.75 -1.41
C LEU A 235 15.61 3.53 -2.68
N ALA A 236 16.25 3.22 -3.80
CA ALA A 236 16.01 3.99 -5.02
C ALA A 236 14.57 3.86 -5.55
N GLY A 237 14.07 2.62 -5.61
CA GLY A 237 12.83 2.30 -6.31
C GLY A 237 12.94 2.47 -7.83
N VAL A 238 11.80 2.52 -8.50
CA VAL A 238 11.68 2.67 -9.97
C VAL A 238 10.58 3.70 -10.24
N ARG A 239 10.92 4.81 -10.91
CA ARG A 239 9.96 5.90 -11.15
C ARG A 239 9.23 5.70 -12.48
N GLY A 240 7.89 5.81 -12.45
CA GLY A 240 7.05 5.92 -13.64
C GLY A 240 6.86 4.63 -14.44
N GLU A 241 7.28 3.48 -13.90
CA GLU A 241 7.07 2.18 -14.54
C GLU A 241 5.84 1.46 -13.99
N ASP A 242 5.34 1.84 -12.82
CA ASP A 242 4.06 1.42 -12.28
C ASP A 242 3.24 2.60 -11.75
N ILE A 243 2.00 2.34 -11.32
CA ILE A 243 1.12 3.38 -10.81
C ILE A 243 1.63 3.96 -9.49
N THR A 244 2.35 3.19 -8.67
CA THR A 244 2.83 3.57 -7.34
C THR A 244 4.16 4.32 -7.36
N ASP A 245 4.90 4.30 -8.47
CA ASP A 245 6.30 4.69 -8.56
C ASP A 245 7.21 3.81 -7.67
N ALA A 246 6.93 2.51 -7.61
CA ALA A 246 7.62 1.47 -6.86
C ALA A 246 7.51 1.62 -5.34
N HIS A 247 6.41 1.17 -4.74
CA HIS A 247 6.28 1.05 -3.30
C HIS A 247 7.29 0.05 -2.72
N VAL A 248 7.70 0.29 -1.47
CA VAL A 248 8.69 -0.57 -0.79
C VAL A 248 8.13 -1.94 -0.43
N ASP A 249 6.82 -2.08 -0.24
CA ASP A 249 6.14 -3.31 0.18
C ASP A 249 6.20 -4.45 -0.85
N SER A 250 6.54 -4.14 -2.09
CA SER A 250 6.79 -5.11 -3.15
C SER A 250 8.28 -5.40 -3.37
N LEU A 251 9.16 -4.73 -2.62
CA LEU A 251 10.61 -4.82 -2.76
C LEU A 251 11.28 -5.43 -1.51
N VAL A 252 11.00 -4.87 -0.32
CA VAL A 252 11.65 -5.28 0.94
C VAL A 252 10.63 -5.33 2.05
N ARG A 253 10.64 -6.40 2.84
CA ARG A 253 9.76 -6.56 4.00
C ARG A 253 10.56 -6.98 5.23
N PHE A 254 10.27 -6.37 6.37
CA PHE A 254 10.78 -6.82 7.66
C PHE A 254 10.10 -8.12 8.11
N THR A 255 10.86 -8.99 8.79
CA THR A 255 10.33 -10.16 9.50
C THR A 255 10.64 -10.11 10.99
N ALA A 256 11.65 -9.34 11.35
CA ALA A 256 12.06 -9.01 12.70
C ALA A 256 12.93 -7.74 12.67
N PRO A 257 13.17 -7.06 13.80
CA PRO A 257 14.10 -5.96 13.84
C PRO A 257 15.50 -6.37 13.35
N GLY A 258 15.97 -5.69 12.29
CA GLY A 258 17.26 -6.00 11.65
C GLY A 258 17.25 -7.17 10.66
N VAL A 259 16.10 -7.84 10.42
CA VAL A 259 15.98 -8.95 9.46
C VAL A 259 14.97 -8.59 8.37
N VAL A 260 15.38 -8.73 7.11
CA VAL A 260 14.54 -8.35 5.97
C VAL A 260 14.54 -9.42 4.88
N LEU A 261 13.39 -9.60 4.25
CA LEU A 261 13.25 -10.32 2.99
C LEU A 261 13.33 -9.32 1.84
N LEU A 262 14.17 -9.62 0.87
CA LEU A 262 14.37 -8.80 -0.34
C LEU A 262 13.86 -9.55 -1.56
N ASP A 263 12.93 -8.96 -2.30
CA ASP A 263 12.47 -9.49 -3.57
C ASP A 263 13.60 -9.64 -4.57
N ARG A 264 13.67 -10.79 -5.24
CA ARG A 264 14.73 -11.10 -6.20
C ARG A 264 14.15 -11.69 -7.47
N ALA A 265 14.46 -11.07 -8.60
CA ALA A 265 14.06 -11.61 -9.89
C ALA A 265 14.52 -13.06 -10.07
N HIS A 266 13.67 -13.88 -10.71
CA HIS A 266 14.06 -15.26 -11.05
C HIS A 266 15.24 -15.24 -12.03
N PRO A 267 16.20 -16.17 -11.91
CA PRO A 267 17.42 -16.20 -12.76
C PRO A 267 17.15 -16.29 -14.28
N SER A 268 15.96 -16.75 -14.70
CA SER A 268 15.57 -16.77 -16.10
C SER A 268 15.01 -15.43 -16.62
N THR A 269 14.71 -14.49 -15.71
CA THR A 269 14.20 -13.16 -16.07
C THR A 269 15.37 -12.28 -16.53
N PRO A 270 15.31 -11.67 -17.72
CA PRO A 270 16.32 -10.73 -18.17
C PRO A 270 16.44 -9.53 -17.19
N PRO A 271 17.66 -9.00 -16.98
CA PRO A 271 17.84 -7.83 -16.13
C PRO A 271 17.03 -6.62 -16.63
N ASP A 272 16.25 -6.03 -15.73
CA ASP A 272 15.39 -4.86 -15.98
C ASP A 272 15.61 -3.76 -14.92
N SER A 273 14.76 -2.74 -14.87
CA SER A 273 14.80 -1.66 -13.89
C SER A 273 14.49 -2.18 -12.48
N TRP A 274 13.60 -3.16 -12.34
CA TRP A 274 13.19 -3.74 -11.07
C TRP A 274 14.32 -4.56 -10.43
N SER A 275 14.95 -5.44 -11.20
CA SER A 275 16.09 -6.23 -10.73
C SER A 275 17.29 -5.33 -10.35
N ARG A 276 17.53 -4.23 -11.09
CA ARG A 276 18.56 -3.23 -10.73
C ARG A 276 18.19 -2.49 -9.44
N SER A 277 16.92 -2.17 -9.23
CA SER A 277 16.43 -1.58 -7.98
C SER A 277 16.63 -2.52 -6.78
N ALA A 278 16.36 -3.81 -6.97
CA ALA A 278 16.61 -4.83 -5.95
C ALA A 278 18.12 -4.98 -5.63
N ASP A 279 18.99 -4.93 -6.64
CA ASP A 279 20.46 -4.94 -6.44
C ASP A 279 20.93 -3.69 -5.68
N GLN A 280 20.39 -2.52 -5.99
CA GLN A 280 20.66 -1.27 -5.26
C GLN A 280 20.20 -1.39 -3.79
N ALA A 281 18.97 -1.89 -3.56
CA ALA A 281 18.44 -2.11 -2.23
C ALA A 281 19.35 -3.05 -1.41
N LYS A 282 19.79 -4.17 -1.99
CA LYS A 282 20.74 -5.10 -1.37
C LYS A 282 22.07 -4.42 -1.00
N SER A 283 22.60 -3.57 -1.90
CA SER A 283 23.83 -2.81 -1.65
C SER A 283 23.69 -1.80 -0.52
N VAL A 284 22.54 -1.14 -0.41
CA VAL A 284 22.25 -0.19 0.70
C VAL A 284 22.13 -0.93 2.01
N LEU A 285 21.29 -1.97 2.06
CA LEU A 285 21.00 -2.73 3.26
C LEU A 285 22.24 -3.44 3.83
N SER A 286 23.12 -3.95 2.96
CA SER A 286 24.38 -4.60 3.40
C SER A 286 25.33 -3.65 4.14
N LYS A 287 25.20 -2.34 3.96
CA LYS A 287 26.05 -1.31 4.57
C LYS A 287 25.35 -0.55 5.69
N ALA A 288 24.03 -0.51 5.67
CA ALA A 288 23.21 0.22 6.64
C ALA A 288 23.14 -0.50 7.99
N THR A 289 22.63 0.23 8.97
CA THR A 289 22.19 -0.31 10.25
C THR A 289 20.77 0.20 10.52
N ASP A 290 20.03 -0.50 11.36
CA ASP A 290 18.74 -0.02 11.85
C ASP A 290 18.89 1.15 12.85
N ALA A 291 17.78 1.61 13.43
CA ALA A 291 17.76 2.69 14.41
C ALA A 291 18.49 2.34 15.72
N ARG A 292 18.70 1.07 16.01
CA ARG A 292 19.43 0.56 17.19
C ARG A 292 20.89 0.24 16.90
N GLY A 293 21.37 0.49 15.66
CA GLY A 293 22.73 0.24 15.25
C GLY A 293 23.02 -1.21 14.82
N ARG A 294 22.01 -2.10 14.71
CA ARG A 294 22.17 -3.48 14.24
C ARG A 294 22.34 -3.48 12.72
N ARG A 295 23.23 -4.33 12.21
CA ARG A 295 23.33 -4.59 10.77
C ARG A 295 22.13 -5.41 10.31
N PHE A 296 21.72 -5.18 9.05
CA PHE A 296 20.66 -5.98 8.45
C PHE A 296 21.15 -7.37 8.04
N GLU A 297 20.37 -8.37 8.40
CA GLU A 297 20.36 -9.67 7.75
C GLU A 297 19.40 -9.58 6.55
N VAL A 298 19.93 -9.78 5.34
CA VAL A 298 19.17 -9.65 4.09
C VAL A 298 19.00 -11.03 3.46
N ILE A 299 17.78 -11.52 3.44
CA ILE A 299 17.42 -12.82 2.88
C ILE A 299 16.78 -12.60 1.51
N ASP A 300 17.31 -13.26 0.48
CA ASP A 300 16.74 -13.22 -0.85
C ASP A 300 15.42 -14.01 -0.91
N LEU A 301 14.34 -13.36 -1.32
CA LEU A 301 13.02 -13.95 -1.57
C LEU A 301 12.80 -14.01 -3.09
N PRO A 302 13.07 -15.15 -3.74
CA PRO A 302 13.08 -15.22 -5.20
C PRO A 302 11.65 -15.26 -5.76
N GLN A 303 11.43 -14.49 -6.82
CA GLN A 303 10.23 -14.50 -7.65
C GLN A 303 10.02 -15.85 -8.35
N PRO A 304 8.80 -16.16 -8.81
CA PRO A 304 8.52 -17.35 -9.62
C PRO A 304 9.16 -17.22 -11.02
N ASP A 305 9.30 -18.35 -11.70
CA ASP A 305 9.57 -18.37 -13.13
C ASP A 305 8.34 -17.93 -13.91
N LEU A 306 8.41 -16.79 -14.58
CA LEU A 306 7.28 -16.20 -15.33
C LEU A 306 6.73 -17.13 -16.43
N ASN A 307 7.53 -18.12 -16.89
CA ASN A 307 7.05 -19.14 -17.83
C ASN A 307 6.21 -20.25 -17.18
N ARG A 308 6.05 -20.22 -15.85
CA ARG A 308 5.36 -21.26 -15.07
C ARG A 308 4.18 -20.76 -14.26
N ILE A 309 3.97 -19.44 -14.25
CA ILE A 309 2.85 -18.83 -13.53
C ILE A 309 1.56 -18.89 -14.38
N THR A 310 0.43 -18.68 -13.73
CA THR A 310 -0.89 -18.64 -14.38
C THR A 310 -1.37 -17.22 -14.68
N GLY A 311 -0.76 -16.21 -14.07
CA GLY A 311 -1.08 -14.79 -14.29
C GLY A 311 -0.38 -14.23 -15.53
N GLU A 312 -0.98 -13.22 -16.14
CA GLU A 312 -0.51 -12.57 -17.36
C GLU A 312 -0.68 -11.04 -17.26
N GLY A 313 0.04 -10.29 -18.06
CA GLY A 313 -0.08 -8.85 -18.21
C GLY A 313 1.21 -8.10 -17.91
N ASP A 314 1.34 -6.90 -18.49
CA ASP A 314 2.53 -6.06 -18.34
C ASP A 314 2.67 -5.48 -16.91
N ASP A 315 1.54 -5.34 -16.21
CA ASP A 315 1.48 -4.84 -14.83
C ASP A 315 1.45 -5.97 -13.79
N PHE A 316 1.64 -7.24 -14.19
CA PHE A 316 1.58 -8.38 -13.29
C PHE A 316 2.66 -8.34 -12.22
N VAL A 317 2.25 -8.24 -10.95
CA VAL A 317 3.15 -8.23 -9.79
C VAL A 317 3.42 -9.64 -9.32
N SER A 318 4.57 -10.19 -9.69
CA SER A 318 4.98 -11.58 -9.40
C SER A 318 5.81 -11.72 -8.12
N THR A 319 5.85 -10.72 -7.26
CA THR A 319 6.65 -10.76 -6.01
C THR A 319 5.92 -11.46 -4.87
N TYR A 320 6.64 -12.35 -4.18
CA TYR A 320 6.19 -12.90 -2.90
C TYR A 320 6.37 -11.92 -1.73
N ALA A 321 7.09 -10.80 -1.90
CA ALA A 321 7.26 -9.80 -0.85
C ALA A 321 5.95 -9.08 -0.50
N ASN A 322 4.96 -9.11 -1.39
CA ASN A 322 3.65 -8.53 -1.11
C ASN A 322 2.75 -9.49 -0.28
N PHE A 323 3.36 -10.13 0.75
CA PHE A 323 2.65 -10.93 1.75
C PHE A 323 2.07 -10.01 2.85
N TYR A 324 1.05 -10.48 3.55
CA TYR A 324 0.44 -9.81 4.70
C TYR A 324 0.63 -10.62 5.97
N VAL A 325 1.03 -9.96 7.08
CA VAL A 325 1.21 -10.61 8.38
C VAL A 325 0.00 -10.28 9.26
N ALA A 326 -0.80 -11.28 9.58
CA ALA A 326 -1.91 -11.20 10.54
C ALA A 326 -1.50 -11.77 11.91
N ASN A 327 -2.41 -11.77 12.90
CA ASN A 327 -2.11 -12.18 14.28
C ASN A 327 -1.43 -13.55 14.40
N ASP A 328 -2.01 -14.59 13.79
CA ASP A 328 -1.51 -15.97 13.89
C ASP A 328 -1.14 -16.57 12.53
N SER A 329 -1.09 -15.76 11.47
CA SER A 329 -0.85 -16.23 10.12
C SER A 329 -0.09 -15.22 9.26
N VAL A 330 0.48 -15.71 8.16
CA VAL A 330 1.07 -14.92 7.06
C VAL A 330 0.39 -15.36 5.77
N PHE A 331 -0.20 -14.43 5.06
CA PHE A 331 -0.85 -14.66 3.77
C PHE A 331 0.10 -14.28 2.65
N MET A 332 0.48 -15.27 1.84
CA MET A 332 1.39 -15.05 0.72
C MET A 332 0.71 -15.33 -0.61
N PRO A 333 1.08 -14.60 -1.69
CA PRO A 333 0.63 -14.90 -3.03
C PRO A 333 1.00 -16.34 -3.44
N GLN A 334 0.10 -16.98 -4.23
CA GLN A 334 0.37 -18.24 -4.92
C GLN A 334 0.24 -17.99 -6.42
N PHE A 335 1.34 -18.14 -7.16
CA PHE A 335 1.40 -17.83 -8.59
C PHE A 335 1.33 -19.06 -9.50
N GLY A 336 1.44 -20.29 -8.95
CA GLY A 336 1.34 -21.55 -9.71
C GLY A 336 2.68 -22.17 -10.09
N ASP A 337 3.81 -21.49 -9.98
CA ASP A 337 5.12 -22.14 -9.96
C ASP A 337 5.33 -22.85 -8.63
N ARG A 338 4.90 -24.12 -8.54
CA ARG A 338 4.94 -24.89 -7.29
C ARG A 338 6.30 -24.88 -6.59
N LYS A 339 7.40 -24.90 -7.37
CA LYS A 339 8.75 -24.88 -6.78
C LYS A 339 9.07 -23.56 -6.11
N ALA A 340 8.68 -22.44 -6.74
CA ALA A 340 8.87 -21.11 -6.18
C ALA A 340 7.88 -20.85 -5.03
N ASP A 341 6.60 -21.22 -5.19
CA ASP A 341 5.57 -21.14 -4.14
C ASP A 341 6.02 -21.88 -2.87
N ASP A 342 6.44 -23.15 -2.99
CA ASP A 342 6.89 -23.98 -1.85
C ASP A 342 8.18 -23.43 -1.21
N ARG A 343 9.12 -22.91 -2.00
CA ARG A 343 10.37 -22.30 -1.51
C ARG A 343 10.06 -21.04 -0.70
N SER A 344 9.27 -20.13 -1.24
CA SER A 344 8.91 -18.86 -0.58
C SER A 344 8.10 -19.11 0.68
N ARG A 345 7.18 -20.11 0.64
CA ARG A 345 6.48 -20.58 1.85
C ARG A 345 7.45 -21.10 2.91
N GLY A 346 8.49 -21.84 2.50
CA GLY A 346 9.53 -22.33 3.42
C GLY A 346 10.27 -21.19 4.10
N ILE A 347 10.70 -20.17 3.35
CA ILE A 347 11.37 -18.98 3.87
C ILE A 347 10.45 -18.26 4.87
N LEU A 348 9.17 -18.01 4.53
CA LEU A 348 8.23 -17.35 5.43
C LEU A 348 8.00 -18.15 6.73
N ARG A 349 7.92 -19.49 6.66
CA ARG A 349 7.80 -20.35 7.84
C ARG A 349 9.02 -20.28 8.75
N GLU A 350 10.21 -20.13 8.18
CA GLU A 350 11.45 -19.96 8.95
C GLU A 350 11.47 -18.65 9.72
N HIS A 351 10.99 -17.58 9.08
CA HIS A 351 11.00 -16.23 9.66
C HIS A 351 9.77 -15.90 10.50
N PHE A 352 8.67 -16.63 10.35
CA PHE A 352 7.44 -16.51 11.15
C PHE A 352 7.07 -17.87 11.79
N PRO A 353 7.94 -18.47 12.65
CA PRO A 353 7.79 -19.86 13.09
C PRO A 353 6.56 -20.13 13.96
N ARG A 354 5.90 -19.08 14.46
CA ARG A 354 4.68 -19.18 15.28
C ARG A 354 3.40 -18.84 14.52
N ARG A 355 3.50 -18.62 13.20
CA ARG A 355 2.38 -18.28 12.33
C ARG A 355 2.17 -19.32 11.26
N ASP A 356 0.93 -19.58 10.94
CA ASP A 356 0.59 -20.35 9.75
C ASP A 356 0.95 -19.57 8.49
N VAL A 357 1.54 -20.22 7.49
CA VAL A 357 1.77 -19.60 6.19
C VAL A 357 0.75 -20.12 5.20
N VAL A 358 -0.19 -19.25 4.85
CA VAL A 358 -1.33 -19.52 3.97
C VAL A 358 -1.05 -18.98 2.58
N MET A 359 -1.07 -19.86 1.58
CA MET A 359 -0.93 -19.45 0.18
C MET A 359 -2.31 -19.10 -0.40
N VAL A 360 -2.44 -17.93 -1.02
CA VAL A 360 -3.70 -17.47 -1.61
C VAL A 360 -3.47 -17.15 -3.08
N LYS A 361 -4.30 -17.75 -3.94
CA LYS A 361 -4.29 -17.44 -5.38
C LYS A 361 -4.91 -16.06 -5.62
N ILE A 362 -4.17 -15.18 -6.32
CA ILE A 362 -4.53 -13.78 -6.53
C ILE A 362 -4.24 -13.30 -7.96
N ASP A 363 -4.30 -14.18 -8.96
CA ASP A 363 -3.85 -13.87 -10.32
C ASP A 363 -4.49 -12.58 -10.87
N THR A 364 -5.79 -12.35 -10.63
CA THR A 364 -6.48 -11.16 -11.14
C THR A 364 -6.03 -9.88 -10.43
N ILE A 365 -5.83 -9.93 -9.10
CA ILE A 365 -5.29 -8.79 -8.36
C ILE A 365 -3.86 -8.48 -8.81
N ALA A 366 -3.04 -9.52 -8.97
CA ALA A 366 -1.65 -9.38 -9.41
C ALA A 366 -1.55 -8.75 -10.81
N SER A 367 -2.45 -9.11 -11.73
CA SER A 367 -2.54 -8.46 -13.05
C SER A 367 -2.95 -6.99 -12.99
N GLY A 368 -3.55 -6.55 -11.89
CA GLY A 368 -3.90 -5.16 -11.62
C GLY A 368 -2.80 -4.35 -10.94
N GLY A 369 -1.59 -4.89 -10.77
CA GLY A 369 -0.43 -4.15 -10.28
C GLY A 369 -0.25 -4.16 -8.75
N GLY A 370 -0.77 -5.15 -8.03
CA GLY A 370 -0.56 -5.28 -6.57
C GLY A 370 -0.80 -6.69 -6.06
N GLY A 371 -0.83 -6.88 -4.75
CA GLY A 371 -0.96 -8.18 -4.13
C GLY A 371 -1.80 -8.18 -2.84
N ILE A 372 -1.53 -9.15 -1.97
CA ILE A 372 -2.27 -9.32 -0.72
C ILE A 372 -2.02 -8.14 0.22
N HIS A 373 -0.76 -7.73 0.39
CA HIS A 373 -0.41 -6.58 1.24
C HIS A 373 -1.08 -5.30 0.77
N CYS A 374 -1.03 -5.00 -0.53
CA CYS A 374 -1.67 -3.83 -1.10
C CYS A 374 -3.19 -3.77 -0.87
N SER A 375 -3.85 -4.92 -0.75
CA SER A 375 -5.30 -5.03 -0.55
C SER A 375 -5.74 -5.12 0.91
N THR A 376 -4.80 -5.14 1.86
CA THR A 376 -5.05 -5.25 3.31
C THR A 376 -4.38 -4.13 4.09
N HIS A 377 -4.96 -3.73 5.23
CA HIS A 377 -4.35 -2.77 6.14
C HIS A 377 -4.70 -3.13 7.59
N ASP A 378 -3.69 -3.32 8.40
CA ASP A 378 -3.85 -3.66 9.81
C ASP A 378 -4.21 -2.44 10.67
N GLN A 379 -5.02 -2.66 11.69
CA GLN A 379 -5.17 -1.74 12.82
C GLN A 379 -4.45 -2.33 14.03
N PRO A 380 -3.37 -1.71 14.53
CA PRO A 380 -2.67 -2.21 15.71
C PRO A 380 -3.54 -2.18 16.96
N GLY A 381 -3.28 -3.09 17.88
CA GLY A 381 -3.96 -3.17 19.17
C GLY A 381 -4.29 -4.60 19.58
N LYS A 382 -5.06 -4.74 20.66
CA LYS A 382 -5.49 -6.07 21.09
C LYS A 382 -6.51 -6.62 20.11
N PRO A 383 -6.47 -7.93 19.82
CA PRO A 383 -7.49 -8.56 19.00
C PRO A 383 -8.90 -8.24 19.47
N ALA A 384 -9.81 -8.00 18.53
CA ALA A 384 -11.23 -7.87 18.86
C ALA A 384 -11.73 -9.19 19.45
N ALA A 385 -12.47 -9.10 20.56
CA ALA A 385 -13.02 -10.27 21.26
C ALA A 385 -14.16 -10.92 20.46
#